data_7a437ac4643d5762b97f3ec530646a54
#
_entry.id   7a437ac4643d5762b97f3ec530646a54
#
_cell.length_a   1.000
_cell.length_b   1.000
_cell.length_c   1.000
_cell.angle_alpha   90.00
_cell.angle_beta   90.00
_cell.angle_gamma   90.00
#
_symmetry.space_group_name_H-M   'P 1'
#
loop_
_entity.id
_entity.type
_entity.pdbx_description
1 polymer ?
#
loop_
_entity_poly.entity_id
_entity_poly.type
_entity_poly.pdbx_seq_one_letter_code
_entity_poly.pdbx_strand_id
1 'polypeptide(L)'
;MTKRKSANLDAPVWFDGTNINEALFCDEFLNSRKIIFANGAFFTPDGRVTDDLPLRGEIYEELKCCAVNNIPRKITNILEVMKLAAHVEDFAPEADRIHLANGTLKLDGSFTEGRPNIVRSRLPVAYRPDAPAPVRWLSFLDGLLYTEDIPTLQEFIGYSLIPSNKGQRMMVIKGNGGEGKSQIGAVLGALFGSNMKDGSIGKISENRFARADLEHILLCVDDDMRMEALRQTNYVKSIVTAQGKMDLERKGKQSYQGWMFARLLAFSNGDLQALYDRSDGFYRRQLVLTTREKPAGRVDDPDLAEKMKAEVGGIFLWAFEGLQRLVSNNFKFTESQRTRDNREAVKRDNNNVFDFLESEG
;
A
#
# COMPACT_ATOMS: atom_id res chain seq x y z
N MET A 1 48.18 -38.02 -21.89
CA MET A 1 48.59 -36.62 -21.69
C MET A 1 47.33 -35.77 -21.54
N THR A 2 46.90 -35.55 -20.35
CA THR A 2 45.68 -34.75 -20.02
C THR A 2 46.10 -33.27 -19.97
N LYS A 3 45.68 -32.48 -20.95
CA LYS A 3 45.86 -31.02 -20.91
C LYS A 3 45.13 -30.45 -19.70
N ARG A 4 45.85 -30.05 -18.67
CA ARG A 4 45.37 -29.12 -17.64
C ARG A 4 45.02 -27.84 -18.35
N LYS A 5 43.69 -27.50 -18.43
CA LYS A 5 43.24 -26.17 -18.80
C LYS A 5 43.83 -25.21 -17.76
N SER A 6 44.57 -24.20 -18.23
CA SER A 6 44.98 -23.05 -17.40
C SER A 6 43.78 -22.50 -16.71
N ALA A 7 43.83 -22.43 -15.39
CA ALA A 7 42.81 -21.71 -14.61
C ALA A 7 42.82 -20.25 -15.08
N ASN A 8 41.72 -19.79 -15.58
CA ASN A 8 41.52 -18.40 -15.91
C ASN A 8 41.57 -17.63 -14.59
N LEU A 9 42.58 -16.83 -14.36
CA LEU A 9 42.82 -16.09 -13.10
C LEU A 9 41.72 -15.05 -12.80
N ASP A 10 40.80 -14.79 -13.76
CA ASP A 10 39.72 -13.84 -13.67
C ASP A 10 38.32 -14.50 -13.52
N ALA A 11 38.25 -15.82 -13.34
CA ALA A 11 36.93 -16.47 -13.20
C ALA A 11 36.40 -16.32 -11.76
N PRO A 12 35.11 -16.01 -11.60
CA PRO A 12 34.49 -15.91 -10.28
C PRO A 12 34.60 -17.20 -9.49
N VAL A 13 34.75 -17.12 -8.16
CA VAL A 13 34.95 -18.29 -7.26
C VAL A 13 33.82 -19.31 -7.36
N TRP A 14 32.60 -18.85 -7.70
CA TRP A 14 31.43 -19.69 -7.87
C TRP A 14 31.34 -20.42 -9.23
N PHE A 15 32.31 -20.22 -10.13
CA PHE A 15 32.34 -20.86 -11.45
C PHE A 15 33.60 -21.72 -11.65
N ASP A 16 33.42 -23.04 -11.84
CA ASP A 16 34.52 -23.98 -12.03
C ASP A 16 34.98 -24.13 -13.49
N GLY A 17 34.52 -23.29 -14.40
CA GLY A 17 34.72 -23.36 -15.84
C GLY A 17 33.68 -24.20 -16.60
N THR A 18 32.77 -24.84 -15.90
CA THR A 18 31.66 -25.65 -16.47
C THR A 18 30.34 -25.46 -15.69
N ASN A 19 30.41 -25.53 -14.39
CA ASN A 19 29.27 -25.49 -13.50
C ASN A 19 29.28 -24.23 -12.63
N ILE A 20 28.11 -23.82 -12.21
CA ILE A 20 27.91 -22.78 -11.22
C ILE A 20 27.64 -23.44 -9.87
N ASN A 21 28.35 -22.99 -8.85
CA ASN A 21 28.02 -23.29 -7.47
C ASN A 21 27.05 -22.21 -6.98
N GLU A 22 25.76 -22.53 -6.93
CA GLU A 22 24.70 -21.58 -6.58
C GLU A 22 24.85 -21.03 -5.17
N ALA A 23 25.36 -21.82 -4.22
CA ALA A 23 25.57 -21.36 -2.85
C ALA A 23 26.68 -20.29 -2.78
N LEU A 24 27.83 -20.54 -3.38
CA LEU A 24 28.90 -19.54 -3.45
C LEU A 24 28.52 -18.30 -4.24
N PHE A 25 27.72 -18.46 -5.30
CA PHE A 25 27.15 -17.33 -6.02
C PHE A 25 26.26 -16.47 -5.11
N CYS A 26 25.37 -17.10 -4.37
CA CYS A 26 24.49 -16.40 -3.44
C CYS A 26 25.26 -15.68 -2.34
N ASP A 27 26.31 -16.32 -1.77
CA ASP A 27 27.14 -15.70 -0.75
C ASP A 27 27.82 -14.43 -1.27
N GLU A 28 28.44 -14.48 -2.45
CA GLU A 28 29.07 -13.31 -3.07
C GLU A 28 28.07 -12.24 -3.45
N PHE A 29 26.95 -12.63 -4.07
CA PHE A 29 25.90 -11.73 -4.50
C PHE A 29 25.25 -10.99 -3.33
N LEU A 30 24.96 -11.68 -2.22
CA LEU A 30 24.35 -11.10 -1.03
C LEU A 30 25.34 -10.25 -0.22
N ASN A 31 26.64 -10.57 -0.24
CA ASN A 31 27.68 -9.75 0.42
C ASN A 31 27.77 -8.34 -0.18
N SER A 32 27.53 -8.21 -1.49
CA SER A 32 27.57 -6.93 -2.20
C SER A 32 26.23 -6.19 -2.15
N ARG A 33 25.15 -6.86 -1.77
CA ARG A 33 23.77 -6.37 -1.82
C ARG A 33 23.03 -6.65 -0.52
N LYS A 34 22.30 -5.65 -0.03
CA LYS A 34 21.43 -5.81 1.15
C LYS A 34 20.10 -6.38 0.72
N ILE A 35 19.95 -7.69 0.81
CA ILE A 35 18.71 -8.41 0.45
C ILE A 35 18.39 -9.40 1.57
N ILE A 36 17.13 -9.44 2.00
CA ILE A 36 16.59 -10.50 2.86
C ILE A 36 15.36 -11.12 2.19
N PHE A 37 15.04 -12.35 2.59
CA PHE A 37 13.82 -13.04 2.23
C PHE A 37 12.98 -13.32 3.48
N ALA A 38 11.79 -12.75 3.55
CA ALA A 38 10.87 -12.91 4.67
C ALA A 38 9.43 -12.94 4.19
N ASN A 39 8.56 -13.72 4.85
CA ASN A 39 7.13 -13.76 4.55
C ASN A 39 6.80 -13.99 3.05
N GLY A 40 7.66 -14.77 2.36
CA GLY A 40 7.47 -15.12 0.96
C GLY A 40 7.82 -14.03 -0.06
N ALA A 41 8.55 -12.96 0.33
CA ALA A 41 9.01 -11.90 -0.53
C ALA A 41 10.47 -11.50 -0.24
N PHE A 42 11.18 -11.00 -1.24
CA PHE A 42 12.46 -10.33 -1.05
C PHE A 42 12.26 -8.88 -0.63
N PHE A 43 13.16 -8.39 0.22
CA PHE A 43 13.21 -6.99 0.67
C PHE A 43 14.62 -6.45 0.53
N THR A 44 14.70 -5.18 0.15
CA THR A 44 15.93 -4.41 -0.05
C THR A 44 15.83 -3.06 0.69
N PRO A 45 16.86 -2.22 0.65
CA PRO A 45 16.73 -0.84 1.12
C PRO A 45 15.66 -0.02 0.36
N ASP A 46 15.25 -0.46 -0.83
CA ASP A 46 14.17 0.18 -1.60
C ASP A 46 12.77 -0.34 -1.25
N GLY A 47 12.68 -1.27 -0.33
CA GLY A 47 11.43 -1.89 0.10
C GLY A 47 11.23 -3.29 -0.44
N ARG A 48 9.97 -3.72 -0.51
CA ARG A 48 9.59 -5.03 -1.05
C ARG A 48 9.88 -5.10 -2.55
N VAL A 49 10.51 -6.17 -2.98
CA VAL A 49 10.62 -6.52 -4.40
C VAL A 49 9.26 -7.03 -4.87
N THR A 50 8.54 -6.21 -5.64
CA THR A 50 7.19 -6.52 -6.15
C THR A 50 7.23 -7.31 -7.44
N ASP A 51 8.29 -7.08 -8.25
CA ASP A 51 8.60 -7.81 -9.47
C ASP A 51 10.04 -8.33 -9.36
N ASP A 52 10.24 -9.61 -9.54
CA ASP A 52 11.57 -10.23 -9.47
C ASP A 52 12.38 -10.09 -10.76
N LEU A 53 11.81 -9.51 -11.82
CA LEU A 53 12.49 -9.35 -13.11
C LEU A 53 13.76 -8.48 -13.02
N PRO A 54 13.80 -7.35 -12.30
CA PRO A 54 15.05 -6.62 -12.07
C PRO A 54 16.13 -7.46 -11.38
N LEU A 55 15.76 -8.20 -10.33
CA LEU A 55 16.69 -9.09 -9.60
C LEU A 55 17.18 -10.23 -10.50
N ARG A 56 16.31 -10.81 -11.33
CA ARG A 56 16.71 -11.79 -12.37
C ARG A 56 17.65 -11.18 -13.39
N GLY A 57 17.44 -9.92 -13.75
CA GLY A 57 18.31 -9.16 -14.65
C GLY A 57 19.70 -8.98 -14.05
N GLU A 58 19.82 -8.61 -12.78
CA GLU A 58 21.10 -8.50 -12.10
C GLU A 58 21.83 -9.84 -12.04
N ILE A 59 21.14 -10.94 -11.69
CA ILE A 59 21.71 -12.29 -11.70
C ILE A 59 22.16 -12.66 -13.11
N TYR A 60 21.37 -12.33 -14.13
CA TYR A 60 21.74 -12.58 -15.55
C TYR A 60 23.04 -11.84 -15.92
N GLU A 61 23.18 -10.57 -15.54
CA GLU A 61 24.39 -9.78 -15.83
C GLU A 61 25.65 -10.42 -15.23
N GLU A 62 25.56 -10.95 -14.01
CA GLU A 62 26.67 -11.68 -13.38
C GLU A 62 26.98 -13.02 -14.09
N LEU A 63 25.96 -13.73 -14.56
CA LEU A 63 26.12 -15.05 -15.17
C LEU A 63 26.58 -15.00 -16.63
N LYS A 64 26.28 -13.96 -17.39
CA LYS A 64 26.48 -13.93 -18.85
C LYS A 64 27.93 -14.10 -19.28
N CYS A 65 28.88 -13.76 -18.42
CA CYS A 65 30.32 -13.94 -18.72
C CYS A 65 30.78 -15.40 -18.64
N CYS A 66 30.05 -16.27 -17.96
CA CYS A 66 30.48 -17.63 -17.60
C CYS A 66 29.48 -18.69 -18.09
N ALA A 67 28.18 -18.42 -18.04
CA ALA A 67 27.15 -19.40 -18.36
C ALA A 67 26.73 -19.32 -19.83
N VAL A 68 26.94 -20.39 -20.58
CA VAL A 68 26.63 -20.44 -22.02
C VAL A 68 25.26 -21.06 -22.30
N ASN A 69 24.75 -21.93 -21.40
CA ASN A 69 23.52 -22.70 -21.63
C ASN A 69 22.58 -22.66 -20.43
N ASN A 70 21.25 -22.76 -20.69
CA ASN A 70 20.18 -22.90 -19.69
C ASN A 70 20.14 -21.76 -18.65
N ILE A 71 20.50 -20.54 -19.02
CA ILE A 71 20.57 -19.39 -18.12
C ILE A 71 19.25 -19.17 -17.34
N PRO A 72 18.06 -19.24 -17.98
CA PRO A 72 16.79 -19.06 -17.23
C PRO A 72 16.60 -20.07 -16.10
N ARG A 73 16.97 -21.33 -16.29
CA ARG A 73 16.91 -22.36 -15.25
C ARG A 73 17.94 -22.12 -14.14
N LYS A 74 19.14 -21.68 -14.49
CA LYS A 74 20.19 -21.33 -13.52
C LYS A 74 19.75 -20.15 -12.64
N ILE A 75 19.19 -19.11 -13.23
CA ILE A 75 18.62 -17.97 -12.49
C ILE A 75 17.53 -18.45 -11.53
N THR A 76 16.63 -19.33 -11.98
CA THR A 76 15.58 -19.88 -11.11
C THR A 76 16.16 -20.67 -9.95
N ASN A 77 17.16 -21.52 -10.18
CA ASN A 77 17.84 -22.28 -9.12
C ASN A 77 18.53 -21.33 -8.11
N ILE A 78 19.26 -20.33 -8.61
CA ILE A 78 19.91 -19.31 -7.77
C ILE A 78 18.89 -18.58 -6.91
N LEU A 79 17.74 -18.18 -7.46
CA LEU A 79 16.69 -17.53 -6.67
C LEU A 79 16.13 -18.45 -5.57
N GLU A 80 15.98 -19.75 -5.84
CA GLU A 80 15.53 -20.69 -4.79
C GLU A 80 16.60 -20.86 -3.68
N VAL A 81 17.89 -20.93 -4.04
CA VAL A 81 18.98 -20.95 -3.05
C VAL A 81 19.05 -19.63 -2.30
N MET A 82 18.89 -18.50 -2.98
CA MET A 82 18.89 -17.16 -2.38
C MET A 82 17.79 -16.99 -1.34
N LYS A 83 16.59 -17.58 -1.56
CA LYS A 83 15.53 -17.58 -0.55
C LYS A 83 15.94 -18.24 0.76
N LEU A 84 16.78 -19.27 0.68
CA LEU A 84 17.31 -19.97 1.85
C LEU A 84 18.45 -19.16 2.51
N ALA A 85 19.40 -18.68 1.70
CA ALA A 85 20.57 -17.96 2.17
C ALA A 85 20.21 -16.59 2.80
N ALA A 86 19.22 -15.89 2.23
CA ALA A 86 18.76 -14.58 2.69
C ALA A 86 17.58 -14.65 3.68
N HIS A 87 17.16 -15.85 4.11
CA HIS A 87 16.00 -16.04 4.97
C HIS A 87 16.18 -15.41 6.35
N VAL A 88 15.16 -14.67 6.77
CA VAL A 88 14.97 -14.19 8.15
C VAL A 88 13.59 -14.63 8.66
N GLU A 89 13.53 -15.03 9.94
CA GLU A 89 12.34 -15.63 10.52
C GLU A 89 11.17 -14.63 10.63
N ASP A 90 11.45 -13.41 11.06
CA ASP A 90 10.47 -12.34 11.15
C ASP A 90 11.08 -11.00 10.72
N PHE A 91 10.23 -10.18 10.10
CA PHE A 91 10.56 -8.84 9.68
C PHE A 91 9.35 -7.94 9.93
N ALA A 92 9.27 -7.40 11.15
CA ALA A 92 8.15 -6.58 11.59
C ALA A 92 8.09 -5.22 10.87
N PRO A 93 6.89 -4.66 10.63
CA PRO A 93 6.76 -3.31 10.11
C PRO A 93 7.13 -2.26 11.18
N GLU A 94 7.74 -1.15 10.75
CA GLU A 94 8.09 -0.02 11.60
C GLU A 94 7.01 1.06 11.52
N ALA A 95 6.18 1.20 12.56
CA ALA A 95 5.04 2.12 12.57
C ALA A 95 5.36 3.51 13.17
N ASP A 96 6.59 3.72 13.63
CA ASP A 96 7.07 4.97 14.26
C ASP A 96 7.82 5.89 13.28
N ARG A 97 7.91 5.48 12.01
CA ARG A 97 8.69 6.20 10.99
C ARG A 97 8.16 5.93 9.59
N ILE A 98 8.59 6.78 8.66
CA ILE A 98 8.28 6.70 7.23
C ILE A 98 9.60 6.62 6.48
N HIS A 99 9.76 5.59 5.64
CA HIS A 99 10.92 5.46 4.75
C HIS A 99 10.60 6.12 3.40
N LEU A 100 11.45 7.05 3.01
CA LEU A 100 11.31 7.91 1.84
C LEU A 100 12.44 7.67 0.85
N ALA A 101 12.33 8.15 -0.36
CA ALA A 101 13.33 7.95 -1.42
C ALA A 101 14.73 8.40 -1.03
N ASN A 102 14.87 9.42 -0.18
CA ASN A 102 16.15 9.98 0.24
C ASN A 102 16.51 9.73 1.72
N GLY A 103 15.64 9.06 2.50
CA GLY A 103 15.97 8.81 3.91
C GLY A 103 14.80 8.26 4.73
N THR A 104 14.85 8.49 6.02
CA THR A 104 13.85 8.06 6.99
C THR A 104 13.40 9.23 7.86
N LEU A 105 12.11 9.48 7.89
CA LEU A 105 11.45 10.52 8.68
C LEU A 105 10.72 9.86 9.87
N LYS A 106 11.04 10.28 11.08
CA LYS A 106 10.30 9.85 12.27
C LYS A 106 9.05 10.70 12.48
N LEU A 107 8.11 10.19 13.28
CA LEU A 107 6.86 10.90 13.57
C LEU A 107 7.06 12.22 14.33
N ASP A 108 8.18 12.37 15.05
CA ASP A 108 8.58 13.63 15.71
C ASP A 108 9.13 14.70 14.74
N GLY A 109 9.25 14.36 13.44
CA GLY A 109 9.79 15.25 12.41
C GLY A 109 11.30 15.15 12.20
N SER A 110 12.01 14.32 12.99
CA SER A 110 13.45 14.12 12.78
C SER A 110 13.72 13.29 11.53
N PHE A 111 14.62 13.79 10.67
CA PHE A 111 14.96 13.14 9.41
C PHE A 111 16.42 12.65 9.43
N THR A 112 16.62 11.45 8.92
CA THR A 112 17.94 10.85 8.69
C THR A 112 18.10 10.55 7.21
N GLU A 113 19.05 11.18 6.57
CA GLU A 113 19.36 10.99 5.17
C GLU A 113 19.99 9.61 4.90
N GLY A 114 19.79 9.09 3.68
CA GLY A 114 20.34 7.83 3.23
C GLY A 114 19.41 6.63 3.44
N ARG A 115 19.80 5.51 2.83
CA ARG A 115 19.03 4.26 2.80
C ARG A 115 19.86 3.06 3.27
N PRO A 116 20.41 3.11 4.51
CA PRO A 116 21.32 2.08 4.97
C PRO A 116 20.62 0.76 5.31
N ASN A 117 19.32 0.79 5.64
CA ASN A 117 18.59 -0.35 6.18
C ASN A 117 17.63 -0.94 5.15
N ILE A 118 17.49 -2.27 5.21
CA ILE A 118 16.40 -2.97 4.53
C ILE A 118 15.08 -2.56 5.19
N VAL A 119 14.07 -2.27 4.39
CA VAL A 119 12.78 -1.78 4.86
C VAL A 119 11.63 -2.55 4.22
N ARG A 120 10.49 -2.63 4.90
CA ARG A 120 9.30 -3.32 4.39
C ARG A 120 8.60 -2.51 3.28
N SER A 121 8.54 -1.22 3.47
CA SER A 121 7.93 -0.28 2.52
C SER A 121 8.75 1.00 2.45
N ARG A 122 8.93 1.52 1.25
CA ARG A 122 9.56 2.82 0.98
C ARG A 122 8.69 3.59 0.01
N LEU A 123 8.37 4.82 0.36
CA LEU A 123 7.62 5.72 -0.52
C LEU A 123 8.56 6.31 -1.58
N PRO A 124 8.10 6.48 -2.83
CA PRO A 124 8.92 7.00 -3.91
C PRO A 124 9.20 8.49 -3.80
N VAL A 125 8.56 9.20 -2.88
CA VAL A 125 8.73 10.63 -2.66
C VAL A 125 9.95 10.91 -1.79
N ALA A 126 10.71 11.97 -2.12
CA ALA A 126 11.81 12.47 -1.30
C ALA A 126 11.30 13.48 -0.26
N TYR A 127 11.81 13.41 0.97
CA TYR A 127 11.57 14.41 1.98
C TYR A 127 12.30 15.71 1.63
N ARG A 128 11.56 16.77 1.53
CA ARG A 128 12.04 18.14 1.34
C ARG A 128 11.25 19.05 2.26
N PRO A 129 11.80 19.48 3.38
CA PRO A 129 11.07 20.33 4.34
C PRO A 129 10.69 21.70 3.78
N ASP A 130 11.38 22.12 2.73
CA ASP A 130 11.16 23.36 1.96
C ASP A 130 10.32 23.18 0.69
N ALA A 131 9.69 22.01 0.51
CA ALA A 131 8.83 21.78 -0.65
C ALA A 131 7.70 22.82 -0.70
N PRO A 132 7.40 23.38 -1.88
CA PRO A 132 6.33 24.35 -2.03
C PRO A 132 4.98 23.79 -1.57
N ALA A 133 4.12 24.67 -1.05
CA ALA A 133 2.74 24.30 -0.73
C ALA A 133 2.03 23.74 -1.98
N PRO A 134 1.26 22.66 -1.86
CA PRO A 134 0.62 21.98 -3.00
C PRO A 134 -0.67 22.74 -3.40
N VAL A 135 -0.51 23.90 -4.03
CA VAL A 135 -1.60 24.85 -4.27
C VAL A 135 -2.72 24.25 -5.13
N ARG A 136 -2.37 23.47 -6.17
CA ARG A 136 -3.36 22.86 -7.05
C ARG A 136 -4.14 21.75 -6.35
N TRP A 137 -3.42 20.93 -5.56
CA TRP A 137 -4.03 19.91 -4.73
C TRP A 137 -5.02 20.51 -3.73
N LEU A 138 -4.63 21.56 -3.01
CA LEU A 138 -5.47 22.23 -2.02
C LEU A 138 -6.70 22.88 -2.69
N SER A 139 -6.50 23.57 -3.82
CA SER A 139 -7.61 24.14 -4.59
C SER A 139 -8.55 23.09 -5.14
N PHE A 140 -8.03 21.96 -5.59
CA PHE A 140 -8.84 20.83 -6.05
C PHE A 140 -9.69 20.27 -4.91
N LEU A 141 -9.09 20.07 -3.73
CA LEU A 141 -9.82 19.56 -2.56
C LEU A 141 -10.90 20.54 -2.09
N ASP A 142 -10.61 21.83 -2.07
CA ASP A 142 -11.63 22.86 -1.71
C ASP A 142 -12.78 22.90 -2.70
N GLY A 143 -12.53 22.64 -3.97
CA GLY A 143 -13.59 22.50 -4.98
C GLY A 143 -14.37 21.18 -4.90
N LEU A 144 -13.75 20.11 -4.40
CA LEU A 144 -14.33 18.78 -4.37
C LEU A 144 -15.07 18.46 -3.06
N LEU A 145 -14.50 18.85 -1.92
CA LEU A 145 -14.99 18.52 -0.59
C LEU A 145 -15.51 19.75 0.15
N TYR A 146 -16.29 19.52 1.17
CA TYR A 146 -16.59 20.56 2.14
C TYR A 146 -15.37 20.86 2.98
N THR A 147 -15.10 22.12 3.25
CA THR A 147 -13.87 22.58 3.91
C THR A 147 -13.66 21.93 5.28
N GLU A 148 -14.75 21.68 6.01
CA GLU A 148 -14.70 20.99 7.32
C GLU A 148 -14.32 19.52 7.25
N ASP A 149 -14.40 18.87 6.08
CA ASP A 149 -14.04 17.46 5.87
C ASP A 149 -12.59 17.28 5.39
N ILE A 150 -11.95 18.33 4.89
CA ILE A 150 -10.56 18.28 4.41
C ILE A 150 -9.58 17.81 5.50
N PRO A 151 -9.66 18.26 6.77
CA PRO A 151 -8.81 17.74 7.83
C PRO A 151 -8.94 16.22 8.06
N THR A 152 -10.14 15.65 7.91
CA THR A 152 -10.38 14.21 8.02
C THR A 152 -9.65 13.45 6.89
N LEU A 153 -9.72 13.95 5.65
CA LEU A 153 -9.00 13.36 4.52
C LEU A 153 -7.47 13.49 4.71
N GLN A 154 -7.00 14.65 5.16
CA GLN A 154 -5.58 14.89 5.43
C GLN A 154 -5.03 13.88 6.45
N GLU A 155 -5.73 13.68 7.56
CA GLU A 155 -5.37 12.69 8.57
C GLU A 155 -5.40 11.27 8.03
N PHE A 156 -6.39 10.93 7.18
CA PHE A 156 -6.48 9.59 6.61
C PHE A 156 -5.35 9.28 5.63
N ILE A 157 -4.99 10.23 4.77
CA ILE A 157 -3.83 10.07 3.88
C ILE A 157 -2.55 9.99 4.71
N GLY A 158 -2.38 10.85 5.70
CA GLY A 158 -1.27 10.81 6.64
C GLY A 158 -1.17 9.49 7.41
N TYR A 159 -2.28 8.99 7.91
CA TYR A 159 -2.38 7.68 8.57
C TYR A 159 -1.95 6.53 7.66
N SER A 160 -2.16 6.67 6.35
CA SER A 160 -1.75 5.68 5.37
C SER A 160 -0.24 5.66 5.10
N LEU A 161 0.52 6.66 5.53
CA LEU A 161 1.97 6.72 5.36
C LEU A 161 2.73 5.72 6.26
N ILE A 162 2.11 5.20 7.33
CA ILE A 162 2.72 4.28 8.28
C ILE A 162 2.00 2.93 8.32
N PRO A 163 2.69 1.81 8.58
CA PRO A 163 2.10 0.47 8.66
C PRO A 163 1.41 0.24 10.03
N SER A 164 0.33 0.98 10.30
CA SER A 164 -0.39 0.93 11.59
C SER A 164 -1.90 0.99 11.40
N ASN A 165 -2.66 0.14 12.08
CA ASN A 165 -4.12 0.17 12.12
C ASN A 165 -4.69 0.69 13.45
N LYS A 166 -3.89 1.44 14.23
CA LYS A 166 -4.33 2.00 15.54
C LYS A 166 -5.58 2.87 15.44
N GLY A 167 -5.76 3.60 14.34
CA GLY A 167 -6.94 4.44 14.10
C GLY A 167 -8.21 3.66 13.79
N GLN A 168 -8.11 2.40 13.38
CA GLN A 168 -9.22 1.49 13.12
C GLN A 168 -10.30 2.09 12.19
N ARG A 169 -9.90 2.82 11.16
CA ARG A 169 -10.79 3.48 10.21
C ARG A 169 -10.47 3.10 8.77
N MET A 170 -11.51 3.00 7.98
CA MET A 170 -11.50 3.06 6.52
C MET A 170 -12.21 4.33 6.06
N MET A 171 -12.01 4.73 4.81
CA MET A 171 -12.64 5.92 4.26
C MET A 171 -13.48 5.60 3.03
N VAL A 172 -14.64 6.22 2.95
CA VAL A 172 -15.50 6.22 1.77
C VAL A 172 -15.72 7.67 1.36
N ILE A 173 -15.39 8.00 0.11
CA ILE A 173 -15.68 9.32 -0.47
C ILE A 173 -16.83 9.12 -1.46
N LYS A 174 -18.00 9.62 -1.08
CA LYS A 174 -19.26 9.46 -1.80
C LYS A 174 -19.56 10.70 -2.66
N GLY A 175 -20.05 10.49 -3.86
CA GLY A 175 -20.52 11.55 -4.77
C GLY A 175 -21.55 11.03 -5.77
N ASN A 176 -21.98 11.89 -6.70
CA ASN A 176 -23.01 11.56 -7.69
C ASN A 176 -22.42 11.09 -9.04
N GLY A 177 -21.07 11.13 -9.18
CA GLY A 177 -20.36 10.82 -10.42
C GLY A 177 -19.90 12.08 -11.18
N GLY A 178 -18.68 12.02 -11.73
CA GLY A 178 -18.12 13.13 -12.52
C GLY A 178 -17.54 14.31 -11.73
N GLU A 179 -17.48 14.26 -10.37
CA GLU A 179 -16.90 15.32 -9.55
C GLU A 179 -15.36 15.31 -9.59
N GLY A 180 -14.73 14.17 -9.89
CA GLY A 180 -13.29 14.02 -9.98
C GLY A 180 -12.66 13.23 -8.81
N LYS A 181 -13.41 12.41 -8.09
CA LYS A 181 -12.91 11.56 -6.97
C LYS A 181 -11.67 10.74 -7.36
N SER A 182 -11.67 10.14 -8.53
CA SER A 182 -10.56 9.32 -9.05
C SER A 182 -9.24 10.09 -9.22
N GLN A 183 -9.29 11.43 -9.30
CA GLN A 183 -8.07 12.25 -9.31
C GLN A 183 -7.29 12.12 -8.00
N ILE A 184 -7.99 11.93 -6.87
CA ILE A 184 -7.34 11.63 -5.58
C ILE A 184 -6.55 10.32 -5.71
N GLY A 185 -7.16 9.25 -6.24
CA GLY A 185 -6.49 7.96 -6.45
C GLY A 185 -5.23 8.08 -7.30
N ALA A 186 -5.29 8.84 -8.40
CA ALA A 186 -4.16 9.08 -9.29
C ALA A 186 -2.98 9.79 -8.58
N VAL A 187 -3.27 10.77 -7.73
CA VAL A 187 -2.26 11.48 -6.93
C VAL A 187 -1.67 10.57 -5.84
N LEU A 188 -2.52 9.78 -5.15
CA LEU A 188 -2.07 8.82 -4.15
C LEU A 188 -1.19 7.73 -4.77
N GLY A 189 -1.44 7.31 -6.01
CA GLY A 189 -0.56 6.43 -6.78
C GLY A 189 0.87 6.97 -6.89
N ALA A 190 1.02 8.27 -7.14
CA ALA A 190 2.34 8.93 -7.18
C ALA A 190 2.99 9.02 -5.79
N LEU A 191 2.20 9.23 -4.74
CA LEU A 191 2.69 9.34 -3.36
C LEU A 191 3.15 7.99 -2.80
N PHE A 192 2.37 6.93 -3.01
CA PHE A 192 2.59 5.61 -2.41
C PHE A 192 3.38 4.65 -3.30
N GLY A 193 3.34 4.81 -4.61
CA GLY A 193 3.97 3.90 -5.57
C GLY A 193 3.52 2.46 -5.37
N SER A 194 4.48 1.53 -5.32
CA SER A 194 4.22 0.09 -5.10
C SER A 194 3.59 -0.27 -3.74
N ASN A 195 3.49 0.68 -2.82
CA ASN A 195 2.83 0.49 -1.52
C ASN A 195 1.31 0.74 -1.59
N MET A 196 0.80 1.19 -2.73
CA MET A 196 -0.61 1.28 -3.03
C MET A 196 -1.04 0.15 -3.97
N LYS A 197 -2.27 -0.31 -3.81
CA LYS A 197 -2.89 -1.29 -4.69
C LYS A 197 -4.32 -0.86 -5.02
N ASP A 198 -4.68 -0.94 -6.29
CA ASP A 198 -6.07 -0.90 -6.70
C ASP A 198 -6.74 -2.24 -6.39
N GLY A 199 -7.89 -2.20 -5.74
CA GLY A 199 -8.57 -3.39 -5.30
C GLY A 199 -10.04 -3.14 -4.99
N SER A 200 -10.87 -4.18 -5.02
CA SER A 200 -12.29 -4.05 -4.70
C SER A 200 -12.57 -4.52 -3.28
N ILE A 201 -13.23 -3.68 -2.47
CA ILE A 201 -13.67 -4.03 -1.12
C ILE A 201 -14.64 -5.20 -1.14
N GLY A 202 -15.52 -5.27 -2.15
CA GLY A 202 -16.40 -6.42 -2.37
C GLY A 202 -15.61 -7.73 -2.55
N LYS A 203 -14.61 -7.73 -3.43
CA LYS A 203 -13.74 -8.91 -3.61
C LYS A 203 -12.95 -9.28 -2.34
N ILE A 204 -12.46 -8.29 -1.60
CA ILE A 204 -11.75 -8.52 -0.33
C ILE A 204 -12.68 -9.16 0.70
N SER A 205 -13.96 -8.77 0.74
CA SER A 205 -14.93 -9.34 1.66
C SER A 205 -15.25 -10.81 1.35
N GLU A 206 -15.29 -11.20 0.08
CA GLU A 206 -15.76 -12.52 -0.37
C GLU A 206 -14.63 -13.49 -0.68
N ASN A 207 -13.50 -13.00 -1.20
CA ASN A 207 -12.42 -13.84 -1.72
C ASN A 207 -11.21 -13.84 -0.77
N ARG A 208 -10.94 -15.02 -0.17
CA ARG A 208 -9.79 -15.22 0.71
C ARG A 208 -8.43 -14.93 0.08
N PHE A 209 -8.29 -15.17 -1.23
CA PHE A 209 -7.02 -14.89 -1.94
C PHE A 209 -6.80 -13.39 -2.16
N ALA A 210 -7.87 -12.63 -2.39
CA ALA A 210 -7.76 -11.18 -2.53
C ALA A 210 -7.25 -10.49 -1.25
N ARG A 211 -7.50 -11.09 -0.07
CA ARG A 211 -6.95 -10.59 1.20
C ARG A 211 -5.44 -10.73 1.30
N ALA A 212 -4.88 -11.85 0.80
CA ALA A 212 -3.44 -12.05 0.79
C ALA A 212 -2.68 -11.05 -0.11
N ASP A 213 -3.37 -10.49 -1.09
CA ASP A 213 -2.82 -9.44 -1.95
C ASP A 213 -2.61 -8.10 -1.23
N LEU A 214 -3.23 -7.91 -0.05
CA LEU A 214 -3.07 -6.72 0.78
C LEU A 214 -1.87 -6.82 1.74
N GLU A 215 -1.23 -7.99 1.82
CA GLU A 215 0.00 -8.14 2.60
C GLU A 215 1.06 -7.17 2.05
N HIS A 216 1.72 -6.43 2.93
CA HIS A 216 2.73 -5.42 2.64
C HIS A 216 2.22 -4.12 1.97
N ILE A 217 0.92 -3.98 1.75
CA ILE A 217 0.31 -2.78 1.16
C ILE A 217 -0.03 -1.78 2.27
N LEU A 218 0.29 -0.50 2.03
CA LEU A 218 -0.09 0.59 2.93
C LEU A 218 -1.51 1.09 2.66
N LEU A 219 -1.90 1.17 1.39
CA LEU A 219 -3.19 1.72 0.97
C LEU A 219 -3.81 0.87 -0.14
N CYS A 220 -5.03 0.42 0.06
CA CYS A 220 -5.86 -0.19 -0.98
C CYS A 220 -6.96 0.78 -1.38
N VAL A 221 -7.06 1.08 -2.68
CA VAL A 221 -8.05 1.99 -3.26
C VAL A 221 -9.04 1.20 -4.10
N ASP A 222 -10.33 1.35 -3.81
CA ASP A 222 -11.45 0.88 -4.64
C ASP A 222 -12.01 2.09 -5.39
N ASP A 223 -11.57 2.30 -6.62
CA ASP A 223 -11.88 3.52 -7.40
C ASP A 223 -13.33 3.54 -7.91
N ASP A 224 -13.97 2.40 -8.01
CA ASP A 224 -15.38 2.26 -8.44
C ASP A 224 -16.09 1.22 -7.57
N MET A 225 -16.26 1.58 -6.29
CA MET A 225 -16.88 0.69 -5.32
C MET A 225 -18.34 0.41 -5.73
N ARG A 226 -18.66 -0.87 -5.86
CA ARG A 226 -20.03 -1.30 -6.18
C ARG A 226 -21.00 -0.90 -5.07
N MET A 227 -22.20 -0.50 -5.49
CA MET A 227 -23.29 -0.10 -4.56
C MET A 227 -23.97 -1.31 -3.90
N GLU A 228 -23.61 -2.54 -4.26
CA GLU A 228 -24.15 -3.74 -3.65
C GLU A 228 -23.69 -3.86 -2.20
N ALA A 229 -24.64 -4.13 -1.31
CA ALA A 229 -24.33 -4.34 0.11
C ALA A 229 -23.44 -5.58 0.31
N LEU A 230 -22.44 -5.44 1.18
CA LEU A 230 -21.52 -6.54 1.51
C LEU A 230 -22.25 -7.65 2.25
N ARG A 231 -22.14 -8.88 1.75
CA ARG A 231 -22.68 -10.08 2.43
C ARG A 231 -21.90 -10.42 3.70
N GLN A 232 -20.60 -10.14 3.72
CA GLN A 232 -19.71 -10.44 4.82
C GLN A 232 -18.85 -9.21 5.17
N THR A 233 -19.03 -8.66 6.35
CA THR A 233 -18.26 -7.49 6.83
C THR A 233 -17.12 -7.85 7.76
N ASN A 234 -17.11 -9.09 8.29
CA ASN A 234 -16.13 -9.54 9.27
C ASN A 234 -14.68 -9.40 8.77
N TYR A 235 -14.41 -9.70 7.50
CA TYR A 235 -13.06 -9.57 6.95
C TYR A 235 -12.63 -8.12 6.76
N VAL A 236 -13.52 -7.25 6.28
CA VAL A 236 -13.25 -5.81 6.20
C VAL A 236 -12.99 -5.24 7.59
N LYS A 237 -13.82 -5.59 8.58
CA LYS A 237 -13.61 -5.20 9.99
C LYS A 237 -12.26 -5.69 10.51
N SER A 238 -11.90 -6.95 10.25
CA SER A 238 -10.65 -7.54 10.72
C SER A 238 -9.43 -6.84 10.10
N ILE A 239 -9.45 -6.53 8.80
CA ILE A 239 -8.36 -5.80 8.13
C ILE A 239 -8.19 -4.41 8.74
N VAL A 240 -9.29 -3.67 8.88
CA VAL A 240 -9.27 -2.30 9.41
C VAL A 240 -8.78 -2.23 10.87
N THR A 241 -8.97 -3.31 11.64
CA THR A 241 -8.57 -3.38 13.06
C THR A 241 -7.35 -4.26 13.33
N ALA A 242 -6.73 -4.82 12.31
CA ALA A 242 -5.55 -5.68 12.48
C ALA A 242 -4.42 -4.93 13.17
N GLN A 243 -3.92 -5.47 14.27
CA GLN A 243 -2.77 -4.91 15.01
C GLN A 243 -1.50 -5.76 14.85
N GLY A 244 -1.46 -6.61 13.81
CA GLY A 244 -0.37 -7.53 13.60
C GLY A 244 -0.62 -8.47 12.43
N LYS A 245 -0.29 -9.73 12.63
CA LYS A 245 -0.48 -10.78 11.63
C LYS A 245 -1.94 -11.26 11.58
N MET A 246 -2.38 -11.59 10.37
CA MET A 246 -3.68 -12.22 10.10
C MET A 246 -3.46 -13.53 9.35
N ASP A 247 -4.44 -14.43 9.44
CA ASP A 247 -4.49 -15.63 8.63
C ASP A 247 -4.79 -15.25 7.16
N LEU A 248 -3.84 -15.53 6.29
CA LEU A 248 -3.89 -15.24 4.86
C LEU A 248 -3.73 -16.52 4.05
N GLU A 249 -4.34 -16.58 2.88
CA GLU A 249 -4.29 -17.75 2.02
C GLU A 249 -3.95 -17.35 0.58
N ARG A 250 -2.96 -18.01 -0.01
CA ARG A 250 -2.60 -17.88 -1.44
C ARG A 250 -3.01 -19.13 -2.19
N LYS A 251 -3.45 -18.96 -3.44
CA LYS A 251 -3.88 -20.07 -4.28
C LYS A 251 -2.80 -21.16 -4.36
N GLY A 252 -3.16 -22.39 -4.04
CA GLY A 252 -2.25 -23.55 -4.07
C GLY A 252 -1.24 -23.61 -2.92
N LYS A 253 -1.39 -22.81 -1.88
CA LYS A 253 -0.55 -22.83 -0.67
C LYS A 253 -1.43 -22.97 0.57
N GLN A 254 -0.87 -23.53 1.65
CA GLN A 254 -1.52 -23.50 2.96
C GLN A 254 -1.65 -22.06 3.47
N SER A 255 -2.63 -21.84 4.36
CA SER A 255 -2.75 -20.56 5.05
C SER A 255 -1.52 -20.28 5.91
N TYR A 256 -1.23 -19.01 6.08
CA TYR A 256 -0.05 -18.53 6.83
C TYR A 256 -0.38 -17.22 7.55
N GLN A 257 0.43 -16.88 8.55
CA GLN A 257 0.30 -15.63 9.28
C GLN A 257 1.09 -14.51 8.60
N GLY A 258 0.37 -13.59 7.91
CA GLY A 258 0.95 -12.43 7.22
C GLY A 258 0.65 -11.11 7.92
N TRP A 259 1.56 -10.13 7.80
CA TRP A 259 1.36 -8.79 8.33
C TRP A 259 0.25 -8.04 7.59
N MET A 260 -0.72 -7.53 8.33
CA MET A 260 -1.85 -6.77 7.78
C MET A 260 -1.91 -5.37 8.40
N PHE A 261 -1.73 -4.37 7.56
CA PHE A 261 -1.81 -2.96 7.94
C PHE A 261 -2.37 -2.07 6.81
N ALA A 262 -2.99 -2.68 5.81
CA ALA A 262 -3.60 -1.93 4.70
C ALA A 262 -4.77 -1.07 5.17
N ARG A 263 -4.76 0.22 4.77
CA ARG A 263 -5.94 1.09 4.87
C ARG A 263 -6.80 0.91 3.64
N LEU A 264 -8.10 1.00 3.83
CA LEU A 264 -9.08 0.88 2.75
C LEU A 264 -9.67 2.25 2.44
N LEU A 265 -9.54 2.70 1.21
CA LEU A 265 -10.18 3.90 0.67
C LEU A 265 -11.09 3.47 -0.46
N ALA A 266 -12.33 3.93 -0.47
CA ALA A 266 -13.26 3.70 -1.56
C ALA A 266 -13.80 5.01 -2.13
N PHE A 267 -13.90 5.07 -3.45
CA PHE A 267 -14.70 6.07 -4.15
C PHE A 267 -15.99 5.42 -4.62
N SER A 268 -17.11 6.08 -4.37
CA SER A 268 -18.43 5.50 -4.64
C SER A 268 -19.43 6.56 -5.08
N ASN A 269 -20.43 6.10 -5.79
CA ASN A 269 -21.65 6.88 -6.07
C ASN A 269 -22.80 6.52 -5.11
N GLY A 270 -22.52 5.72 -4.07
CA GLY A 270 -23.46 5.31 -3.04
C GLY A 270 -22.76 4.93 -1.75
N ASP A 271 -23.51 4.38 -0.81
CA ASP A 271 -23.04 4.03 0.52
C ASP A 271 -22.48 2.61 0.57
N LEU A 272 -21.44 2.40 1.38
CA LEU A 272 -20.94 1.07 1.70
C LEU A 272 -21.84 0.46 2.78
N GLN A 273 -22.77 -0.36 2.37
CA GLN A 273 -23.75 -1.01 3.22
C GLN A 273 -23.37 -2.48 3.51
N ALA A 274 -23.96 -3.02 4.56
CA ALA A 274 -23.83 -4.44 4.94
C ALA A 274 -25.19 -5.13 4.85
N LEU A 275 -25.27 -6.26 4.14
CA LEU A 275 -26.55 -6.95 3.94
C LEU A 275 -27.11 -7.57 5.24
N TYR A 276 -26.21 -8.11 6.10
CA TYR A 276 -26.62 -8.82 7.32
C TYR A 276 -26.00 -8.26 8.61
N ASP A 277 -25.11 -7.27 8.54
CA ASP A 277 -24.43 -6.71 9.71
C ASP A 277 -25.11 -5.41 10.14
N ARG A 278 -26.02 -5.50 11.09
CA ARG A 278 -26.71 -4.35 11.71
C ARG A 278 -25.92 -3.78 12.89
N SER A 279 -24.74 -4.36 13.21
CA SER A 279 -23.96 -3.90 14.36
C SER A 279 -23.28 -2.57 14.10
N ASP A 280 -23.14 -1.76 15.13
CA ASP A 280 -22.36 -0.52 15.09
C ASP A 280 -20.88 -0.77 14.72
N GLY A 281 -20.44 -2.02 14.87
CA GLY A 281 -19.06 -2.42 14.63
C GLY A 281 -18.54 -2.19 13.22
N PHE A 282 -19.38 -2.25 12.20
CA PHE A 282 -18.99 -1.99 10.81
C PHE A 282 -19.04 -0.49 10.49
N TYR A 283 -20.14 0.18 10.85
CA TYR A 283 -20.36 1.59 10.50
C TYR A 283 -19.43 2.54 11.24
N ARG A 284 -19.18 2.34 12.53
CA ARG A 284 -18.26 3.19 13.32
C ARG A 284 -16.82 3.19 12.79
N ARG A 285 -16.45 2.22 11.94
CA ARG A 285 -15.13 2.16 11.29
C ARG A 285 -15.04 2.96 10.00
N GLN A 286 -16.14 3.47 9.51
CA GLN A 286 -16.19 4.26 8.29
C GLN A 286 -16.06 5.75 8.59
N LEU A 287 -15.19 6.42 7.82
CA LEU A 287 -15.18 7.87 7.65
C LEU A 287 -15.85 8.13 6.31
N VAL A 288 -17.06 8.71 6.34
CA VAL A 288 -17.87 8.91 5.13
C VAL A 288 -17.85 10.40 4.78
N LEU A 289 -17.07 10.74 3.75
CA LEU A 289 -17.03 12.09 3.18
C LEU A 289 -17.95 12.17 1.97
N THR A 290 -18.60 13.32 1.79
CA THR A 290 -19.47 13.59 0.64
C THR A 290 -18.83 14.69 -0.20
N THR A 291 -18.79 14.49 -1.52
CA THR A 291 -18.34 15.54 -2.44
C THR A 291 -19.36 16.65 -2.54
N ARG A 292 -18.88 17.85 -2.87
CA ARG A 292 -19.73 18.93 -3.35
C ARG A 292 -20.29 18.56 -4.72
N GLU A 293 -21.41 19.15 -5.07
CA GLU A 293 -21.94 19.04 -6.42
C GLU A 293 -21.00 19.70 -7.42
N LYS A 294 -20.86 19.08 -8.59
CA LYS A 294 -20.08 19.66 -9.68
C LYS A 294 -20.75 20.96 -10.15
N PRO A 295 -20.06 22.11 -10.10
CA PRO A 295 -20.60 23.36 -10.59
C PRO A 295 -21.05 23.27 -12.05
N ALA A 296 -22.22 23.83 -12.36
CA ALA A 296 -22.69 23.90 -13.73
C ALA A 296 -21.70 24.68 -14.59
N GLY A 297 -21.32 24.11 -15.74
CA GLY A 297 -20.36 24.74 -16.66
C GLY A 297 -18.88 24.55 -16.30
N ARG A 298 -18.53 23.77 -15.26
CA ARG A 298 -17.12 23.45 -14.97
C ARG A 298 -16.49 22.73 -16.16
N VAL A 299 -15.43 23.32 -16.69
CA VAL A 299 -14.58 22.68 -17.70
C VAL A 299 -13.57 21.82 -16.96
N ASP A 300 -13.55 20.52 -17.30
CA ASP A 300 -12.57 19.60 -16.70
C ASP A 300 -11.19 19.78 -17.35
N ASP A 301 -10.16 19.87 -16.52
CA ASP A 301 -8.75 19.90 -16.96
C ASP A 301 -8.26 18.46 -17.12
N PRO A 302 -7.98 17.98 -18.35
CA PRO A 302 -7.53 16.60 -18.59
C PRO A 302 -6.16 16.31 -17.95
N ASP A 303 -5.35 17.34 -17.72
CA ASP A 303 -4.00 17.22 -17.16
C ASP A 303 -3.96 17.48 -15.65
N LEU A 304 -5.11 17.64 -15.00
CA LEU A 304 -5.17 18.02 -13.59
C LEU A 304 -4.40 17.04 -12.69
N ALA A 305 -4.55 15.73 -12.94
CA ALA A 305 -3.82 14.71 -12.17
C ALA A 305 -2.30 14.90 -12.30
N GLU A 306 -1.80 15.08 -13.50
CA GLU A 306 -0.34 15.24 -13.74
C GLU A 306 0.19 16.53 -13.09
N LYS A 307 -0.59 17.61 -13.16
CA LYS A 307 -0.26 18.86 -12.51
C LYS A 307 -0.21 18.75 -10.98
N MET A 308 -1.13 17.96 -10.39
CA MET A 308 -1.12 17.68 -8.96
C MET A 308 0.00 16.71 -8.56
N LYS A 309 0.30 15.69 -9.36
CA LYS A 309 1.44 14.78 -9.12
C LYS A 309 2.77 15.51 -9.08
N ALA A 310 2.93 16.59 -9.85
CA ALA A 310 4.13 17.43 -9.78
C ALA A 310 4.31 18.13 -8.41
N GLU A 311 3.25 18.24 -7.61
CA GLU A 311 3.27 18.82 -6.26
C GLU A 311 3.43 17.73 -5.16
N VAL A 312 3.77 16.47 -5.50
CA VAL A 312 3.75 15.33 -4.57
C VAL A 312 4.61 15.55 -3.31
N GLY A 313 5.70 16.32 -3.40
CA GLY A 313 6.52 16.67 -2.23
C GLY A 313 5.75 17.53 -1.22
N GLY A 314 5.03 18.55 -1.69
CA GLY A 314 4.16 19.37 -0.86
C GLY A 314 2.95 18.60 -0.33
N ILE A 315 2.37 17.70 -1.16
CA ILE A 315 1.28 16.82 -0.75
C ILE A 315 1.73 15.86 0.36
N PHE A 316 2.96 15.34 0.28
CA PHE A 316 3.55 14.54 1.34
C PHE A 316 3.63 15.32 2.66
N LEU A 317 4.16 16.55 2.64
CA LEU A 317 4.24 17.40 3.85
C LEU A 317 2.86 17.68 4.43
N TRP A 318 1.91 18.03 3.59
CA TRP A 318 0.52 18.24 4.00
C TRP A 318 -0.08 16.98 4.65
N ALA A 319 0.14 15.79 4.08
CA ALA A 319 -0.32 14.54 4.65
C ALA A 319 0.42 14.20 5.96
N PHE A 320 1.71 14.50 6.05
CA PHE A 320 2.51 14.29 7.26
C PHE A 320 2.03 15.17 8.43
N GLU A 321 1.66 16.42 8.19
CA GLU A 321 1.01 17.27 9.19
C GLU A 321 -0.28 16.65 9.72
N GLY A 322 -1.10 16.07 8.83
CA GLY A 322 -2.30 15.33 9.20
C GLY A 322 -1.97 14.12 10.09
N LEU A 323 -0.91 13.37 9.76
CA LEU A 323 -0.44 12.25 10.58
C LEU A 323 0.00 12.72 11.96
N GLN A 324 0.78 13.79 12.06
CA GLN A 324 1.25 14.33 13.33
C GLN A 324 0.07 14.76 14.22
N ARG A 325 -0.94 15.42 13.63
CA ARG A 325 -2.17 15.80 14.34
C ARG A 325 -2.93 14.55 14.82
N LEU A 326 -3.08 13.54 13.98
CA LEU A 326 -3.75 12.28 14.35
C LEU A 326 -3.02 11.54 15.46
N VAL A 327 -1.68 11.47 15.41
CA VAL A 327 -0.85 10.83 16.46
C VAL A 327 -0.98 11.59 17.78
N SER A 328 -0.90 12.92 17.77
CA SER A 328 -1.07 13.74 18.99
C SER A 328 -2.48 13.64 19.58
N ASN A 329 -3.47 13.30 18.75
CA ASN A 329 -4.84 13.01 19.19
C ASN A 329 -5.10 11.51 19.48
N ASN A 330 -4.04 10.73 19.75
CA ASN A 330 -4.13 9.29 20.04
C ASN A 330 -4.92 8.50 18.97
N PHE A 331 -4.70 8.78 17.71
CA PHE A 331 -5.36 8.17 16.56
C PHE A 331 -6.89 8.35 16.53
N LYS A 332 -7.40 9.39 17.18
CA LYS A 332 -8.79 9.82 17.03
C LYS A 332 -8.87 10.86 15.92
N PHE A 333 -9.58 10.50 14.86
CA PHE A 333 -9.76 11.38 13.69
C PHE A 333 -10.55 12.64 14.03
N THR A 334 -10.18 13.73 13.37
CA THR A 334 -10.99 14.95 13.31
C THR A 334 -12.19 14.64 12.42
N GLU A 335 -13.37 14.47 13.02
CA GLU A 335 -14.61 14.24 12.28
C GLU A 335 -15.46 15.50 12.36
N SER A 336 -15.83 16.07 11.21
CA SER A 336 -16.81 17.16 11.13
C SER A 336 -18.20 16.68 11.59
N GLN A 337 -19.13 17.58 11.84
CA GLN A 337 -20.52 17.16 12.08
C GLN A 337 -21.08 16.43 10.87
N ARG A 338 -20.79 16.91 9.65
CA ARG A 338 -21.17 16.27 8.39
C ARG A 338 -20.65 14.82 8.28
N THR A 339 -19.38 14.57 8.58
CA THR A 339 -18.82 13.21 8.56
C THR A 339 -19.58 12.28 9.52
N ARG A 340 -19.93 12.77 10.70
CA ARG A 340 -20.74 12.00 11.66
C ARG A 340 -22.16 11.75 11.15
N ASP A 341 -22.83 12.79 10.62
CA ASP A 341 -24.18 12.70 10.10
C ASP A 341 -24.26 11.75 8.88
N ASN A 342 -23.26 11.80 7.99
CA ASN A 342 -23.15 10.88 6.86
C ASN A 342 -23.09 9.43 7.34
N ARG A 343 -22.25 9.13 8.35
CA ARG A 343 -22.14 7.78 8.90
C ARG A 343 -23.44 7.30 9.54
N GLU A 344 -24.12 8.16 10.28
CA GLU A 344 -25.42 7.82 10.90
C GLU A 344 -26.52 7.65 9.83
N ALA A 345 -26.47 8.41 8.73
CA ALA A 345 -27.37 8.23 7.60
C ALA A 345 -27.19 6.86 6.95
N VAL A 346 -25.94 6.47 6.63
CA VAL A 346 -25.63 5.13 6.06
C VAL A 346 -26.17 4.02 6.97
N LYS A 347 -25.97 4.13 8.29
CA LYS A 347 -26.45 3.16 9.26
C LYS A 347 -27.97 3.08 9.30
N ARG A 348 -28.66 4.22 9.29
CA ARG A 348 -30.12 4.30 9.32
C ARG A 348 -30.73 3.74 8.05
N ASP A 349 -30.21 4.14 6.89
CA ASP A 349 -30.74 3.71 5.59
C ASP A 349 -30.61 2.20 5.40
N ASN A 350 -29.53 1.61 5.91
CA ASN A 350 -29.35 0.16 5.90
C ASN A 350 -30.38 -0.55 6.81
N ASN A 351 -30.77 0.03 7.94
CA ASN A 351 -31.77 -0.56 8.83
C ASN A 351 -33.17 -0.47 8.23
N ASN A 352 -33.53 0.67 7.63
CA ASN A 352 -34.86 0.89 7.04
C ASN A 352 -35.18 -0.06 5.88
N VAL A 353 -34.19 -0.41 5.05
CA VAL A 353 -34.37 -1.38 3.95
C VAL A 353 -34.77 -2.77 4.49
N PHE A 354 -34.22 -3.18 5.63
CA PHE A 354 -34.58 -4.44 6.26
C PHE A 354 -35.97 -4.40 6.94
N ASP A 355 -36.30 -3.29 7.60
CA ASP A 355 -37.61 -3.12 8.22
C ASP A 355 -38.73 -3.17 7.14
N PHE A 356 -38.45 -2.62 5.95
CA PHE A 356 -39.35 -2.73 4.80
C PHE A 356 -39.49 -4.16 4.28
N LEU A 357 -38.37 -4.86 4.11
CA LEU A 357 -38.37 -6.26 3.62
C LEU A 357 -39.02 -7.22 4.62
N GLU A 358 -38.91 -6.97 5.92
CA GLU A 358 -39.57 -7.77 6.97
C GLU A 358 -41.09 -7.43 7.08
N SER A 359 -41.51 -6.22 6.68
CA SER A 359 -42.93 -5.82 6.70
C SER A 359 -43.72 -6.32 5.49
N GLU A 360 -43.06 -6.64 4.37
CA GLU A 360 -43.70 -7.10 3.12
C GLU A 360 -43.59 -8.64 2.92
N GLY A 361 -42.89 -9.37 3.78
CA GLY A 361 -42.73 -10.85 3.74
C GLY A 361 -43.56 -11.55 4.79
#